data_edb38dbb7fd1e37ff5976de978f549d9
#
_entry.id   edb38dbb7fd1e37ff5976de978f549d9
#
_cell.length_a   1.000
_cell.length_b   1.000
_cell.length_c   1.000
_cell.angle_alpha   90.00
_cell.angle_beta   90.00
_cell.angle_gamma   90.00
#
_symmetry.space_group_name_H-M   'P 1'
#
loop_
_entity.id
_entity.type
_entity.pdbx_description
1 polymer ?
#
loop_
_entity_poly.entity_id
_entity_poly.type
_entity_poly.pdbx_seq_one_letter_code
_entity_poly.pdbx_strand_id
1 'polypeptide(L)'
;LKSRGMHLSFSASVQMPNTYVCLPFMDTDPNELERRKIENAKMRVSDIAERIRRRDKGEDLVKGTAPWLLTHVIGEYFNRRMVNDRKFRVDSDVCIHCGMCAKVCPVGNIQYDSSSLPQWKHDATCTGCMACYHHCPRHAILFGSITRKKGQYFFGAKK
;
A
#
# COMPACT_ATOMS: atom_id res chain seq x y z
N LEU A 1 4.40 -15.77 16.49
CA LEU A 1 5.51 -16.72 16.33
C LEU A 1 5.72 -17.52 17.62
N LYS A 2 5.94 -16.87 18.77
CA LYS A 2 6.16 -17.56 20.07
C LYS A 2 5.05 -18.56 20.42
N SER A 3 3.79 -18.21 20.19
CA SER A 3 2.64 -19.10 20.40
C SER A 3 2.62 -20.37 19.53
N ARG A 4 3.44 -20.41 18.48
CA ARG A 4 3.63 -21.55 17.58
C ARG A 4 5.00 -22.19 17.71
N GLY A 5 5.75 -21.92 18.80
CA GLY A 5 7.09 -22.47 19.02
C GLY A 5 8.17 -21.96 18.06
N MET A 6 7.90 -20.89 17.32
CA MET A 6 8.85 -20.30 16.36
C MET A 6 9.57 -19.10 16.97
N HIS A 7 10.85 -18.96 16.64
CA HIS A 7 11.69 -17.83 17.03
C HIS A 7 12.11 -17.03 15.80
N LEU A 8 12.04 -15.69 15.92
CA LEU A 8 12.56 -14.79 14.92
C LEU A 8 14.04 -14.53 15.23
N SER A 9 14.92 -15.00 14.35
CA SER A 9 16.36 -14.84 14.52
C SER A 9 16.88 -13.48 14.06
N PHE A 10 16.30 -12.97 12.96
CA PHE A 10 16.69 -11.70 12.36
C PHE A 10 15.46 -10.97 11.81
N SER A 11 15.43 -9.65 11.95
CA SER A 11 14.43 -8.79 11.32
C SER A 11 15.07 -7.52 10.78
N ALA A 12 14.63 -7.07 9.63
CA ALA A 12 15.09 -5.84 9.01
C ALA A 12 13.93 -5.12 8.32
N SER A 13 14.04 -3.81 8.17
CA SER A 13 13.09 -3.00 7.42
C SER A 13 13.73 -2.37 6.18
N VAL A 14 12.92 -2.23 5.12
CA VAL A 14 13.26 -1.50 3.91
C VAL A 14 12.22 -0.40 3.74
N GLN A 15 12.69 0.84 3.56
CA GLN A 15 11.82 1.97 3.28
C GLN A 15 11.59 2.08 1.78
N MET A 16 10.32 2.05 1.38
CA MET A 16 9.88 2.22 0.00
C MET A 16 9.14 3.56 -0.16
N PRO A 17 8.92 4.03 -1.39
CA PRO A 17 8.08 5.20 -1.64
C PRO A 17 6.69 5.09 -1.02
N ASN A 18 6.14 6.24 -0.63
CA ASN A 18 4.83 6.28 -0.01
C ASN A 18 3.72 5.98 -1.02
N THR A 19 2.87 5.03 -0.68
CA THR A 19 1.65 4.68 -1.44
C THR A 19 0.37 4.97 -0.64
N TYR A 20 0.50 5.48 0.58
CA TYR A 20 -0.65 5.69 1.43
C TYR A 20 -1.19 7.11 1.26
N VAL A 21 -2.31 7.23 0.55
CA VAL A 21 -2.95 8.50 0.17
C VAL A 21 -4.31 8.73 0.81
N CYS A 22 -4.76 7.82 1.69
CA CYS A 22 -6.11 7.87 2.29
C CYS A 22 -6.28 8.93 3.39
N LEU A 23 -5.21 9.55 3.85
CA LEU A 23 -5.29 10.61 4.86
C LEU A 23 -5.07 11.99 4.20
N PRO A 24 -5.72 13.04 4.70
CA PRO A 24 -5.64 14.38 4.08
C PRO A 24 -4.22 14.91 3.92
N PHE A 25 -3.35 14.64 4.89
CA PHE A 25 -1.96 15.13 4.96
C PHE A 25 -0.93 14.16 4.34
N MET A 26 -1.36 13.05 3.74
CA MET A 26 -0.46 12.09 3.10
C MET A 26 -0.66 12.08 1.59
N ASP A 27 0.42 12.01 0.85
CA ASP A 27 0.45 11.87 -0.60
C ASP A 27 1.62 10.98 -1.03
N THR A 28 1.73 10.66 -2.31
CA THR A 28 2.91 10.01 -2.86
C THR A 28 4.15 10.89 -2.71
N ASP A 29 5.32 10.27 -2.67
CA ASP A 29 6.56 11.03 -2.59
C ASP A 29 6.81 11.85 -3.87
N PRO A 30 7.44 13.03 -3.77
CA PRO A 30 8.00 13.73 -4.93
C PRO A 30 9.01 12.85 -5.67
N ASN A 31 9.13 13.02 -7.00
CA ASN A 31 9.96 12.18 -7.86
C ASN A 31 11.40 11.99 -7.37
N GLU A 32 12.02 13.05 -6.85
CA GLU A 32 13.39 12.99 -6.32
C GLU A 32 13.49 12.10 -5.06
N LEU A 33 12.55 12.26 -4.13
CA LEU A 33 12.50 11.44 -2.92
C LEU A 33 12.17 9.97 -3.26
N GLU A 34 11.23 9.75 -4.18
CA GLU A 34 10.88 8.43 -4.69
C GLU A 34 12.13 7.72 -5.25
N ARG A 35 12.86 8.36 -6.17
CA ARG A 35 14.07 7.80 -6.77
C ARG A 35 15.11 7.46 -5.71
N ARG A 36 15.40 8.38 -4.80
CA ARG A 36 16.35 8.16 -3.69
C ARG A 36 15.95 7.00 -2.79
N LYS A 37 14.66 6.87 -2.46
CA LYS A 37 14.16 5.74 -1.66
C LYS A 37 14.34 4.41 -2.38
N ILE A 38 14.09 4.35 -3.69
CA ILE A 38 14.27 3.14 -4.50
C ILE A 38 15.75 2.73 -4.57
N GLU A 39 16.66 3.68 -4.77
CA GLU A 39 18.10 3.41 -4.80
C GLU A 39 18.59 2.91 -3.44
N ASN A 40 18.21 3.58 -2.36
CA ASN A 40 18.54 3.14 -1.01
C ASN A 40 17.95 1.76 -0.69
N ALA A 41 16.74 1.47 -1.13
CA ALA A 41 16.10 0.18 -0.93
C ALA A 41 16.87 -0.95 -1.64
N LYS A 42 17.38 -0.73 -2.84
CA LYS A 42 18.21 -1.72 -3.57
C LYS A 42 19.48 -2.07 -2.79
N MET A 43 20.21 -1.07 -2.32
CA MET A 43 21.42 -1.28 -1.50
C MET A 43 21.06 -2.00 -0.20
N ARG A 44 19.98 -1.58 0.43
CA ARG A 44 19.50 -2.16 1.69
C ARG A 44 19.11 -3.63 1.55
N VAL A 45 18.41 -4.00 0.47
CA VAL A 45 18.04 -5.40 0.20
C VAL A 45 19.29 -6.26 0.00
N SER A 46 20.32 -5.75 -0.68
CA SER A 46 21.59 -6.47 -0.86
C SER A 46 22.29 -6.73 0.47
N ASP A 47 22.36 -5.71 1.34
CA ASP A 47 22.93 -5.87 2.70
C ASP A 47 22.15 -6.89 3.53
N ILE A 48 20.81 -6.78 3.54
CA ILE A 48 19.95 -7.73 4.25
C ILE A 48 20.15 -9.16 3.75
N ALA A 49 20.24 -9.36 2.43
CA ALA A 49 20.47 -10.68 1.84
C ALA A 49 21.80 -11.28 2.29
N GLU A 50 22.84 -10.46 2.39
CA GLU A 50 24.16 -10.87 2.88
C GLU A 50 24.14 -11.25 4.36
N ARG A 51 23.48 -10.46 5.19
CA ARG A 51 23.29 -10.73 6.63
C ARG A 51 22.50 -12.03 6.86
N ILE A 52 21.46 -12.28 6.07
CA ILE A 52 20.71 -13.55 6.10
C ILE A 52 21.63 -14.73 5.73
N ARG A 53 22.47 -14.57 4.69
CA ARG A 53 23.42 -15.61 4.27
C ARG A 53 24.43 -15.94 5.37
N ARG A 54 24.90 -14.92 6.10
CA ARG A 54 25.80 -15.09 7.26
C ARG A 54 25.08 -15.61 8.52
N ARG A 55 23.75 -15.74 8.47
CA ARG A 55 22.91 -16.09 9.64
C ARG A 55 23.04 -15.12 10.80
N ASP A 56 23.18 -13.84 10.52
CA ASP A 56 23.20 -12.78 11.51
C ASP A 56 21.91 -12.82 12.35
N LYS A 57 22.02 -12.39 13.62
CA LYS A 57 20.89 -12.33 14.54
C LYS A 57 20.62 -10.90 14.97
N GLY A 58 19.38 -10.63 15.38
CA GLY A 58 18.98 -9.34 15.95
C GLY A 58 17.99 -8.56 15.10
N GLU A 59 17.83 -7.30 15.47
CA GLU A 59 16.89 -6.40 14.81
C GLU A 59 17.63 -5.23 14.15
N ASP A 60 17.23 -4.93 12.92
CA ASP A 60 17.72 -3.80 12.14
C ASP A 60 16.51 -3.08 11.50
N LEU A 61 15.74 -2.45 12.38
CA LEU A 61 14.46 -1.82 12.05
C LEU A 61 14.57 -0.30 12.10
N VAL A 62 14.02 0.37 11.09
CA VAL A 62 13.74 1.80 11.16
C VAL A 62 12.48 1.98 11.99
N LYS A 63 12.64 2.34 13.24
CA LYS A 63 11.53 2.59 14.18
C LYS A 63 11.08 4.04 14.04
N GLY A 64 9.77 4.25 13.84
CA GLY A 64 9.17 5.58 13.85
C GLY A 64 9.10 6.19 15.25
N THR A 65 8.62 7.43 15.33
CA THR A 65 8.35 8.12 16.60
C THR A 65 7.18 7.46 17.33
N ALA A 66 7.30 7.21 18.62
CA ALA A 66 6.28 6.61 19.49
C ALA A 66 5.66 5.29 18.91
N PRO A 67 6.47 4.27 18.59
CA PRO A 67 5.99 3.07 17.88
C PRO A 67 4.91 2.30 18.65
N TRP A 68 4.97 2.29 19.98
CA TRP A 68 3.96 1.63 20.80
C TRP A 68 2.57 2.27 20.65
N LEU A 69 2.49 3.60 20.75
CA LEU A 69 1.25 4.36 20.60
C LEU A 69 0.66 4.18 19.20
N LEU A 70 1.51 4.30 18.18
CA LEU A 70 1.10 4.15 16.79
C LEU A 70 0.60 2.72 16.49
N THR A 71 1.19 1.71 17.11
CA THR A 71 0.79 0.32 16.86
C THR A 71 -0.47 -0.08 17.63
N HIS A 72 -0.51 0.18 18.94
CA HIS A 72 -1.57 -0.37 19.79
C HIS A 72 -2.82 0.49 19.89
N VAL A 73 -2.71 1.79 19.69
CA VAL A 73 -3.87 2.69 19.76
C VAL A 73 -4.33 3.09 18.36
N ILE A 74 -3.45 3.75 17.60
CA ILE A 74 -3.81 4.29 16.29
C ILE A 74 -3.97 3.17 15.27
N GLY A 75 -3.08 2.18 15.27
CA GLY A 75 -3.10 1.05 14.35
C GLY A 75 -4.33 0.16 14.54
N GLU A 76 -4.73 -0.07 15.79
CA GLU A 76 -5.93 -0.86 16.08
C GLU A 76 -7.21 -0.14 15.63
N TYR A 77 -7.33 1.16 15.94
CA TYR A 77 -8.43 1.99 15.44
C TYR A 77 -8.47 2.00 13.90
N PHE A 78 -7.31 2.21 13.28
CA PHE A 78 -7.14 2.22 11.85
C PHE A 78 -7.62 0.91 11.21
N ASN A 79 -7.13 -0.23 11.70
CA ASN A 79 -7.48 -1.54 11.16
C ASN A 79 -8.98 -1.84 11.30
N ARG A 80 -9.59 -1.46 12.41
CA ARG A 80 -11.01 -1.73 12.67
C ARG A 80 -11.97 -0.81 11.93
N ARG A 81 -11.57 0.44 11.67
CA ARG A 81 -12.49 1.48 11.16
C ARG A 81 -12.16 2.00 9.77
N MET A 82 -10.89 1.96 9.37
CA MET A 82 -10.44 2.61 8.14
C MET A 82 -10.10 1.62 7.02
N VAL A 83 -9.74 0.38 7.36
CA VAL A 83 -9.46 -0.67 6.37
C VAL A 83 -10.77 -1.26 5.88
N ASN A 84 -11.34 -0.64 4.85
CA ASN A 84 -12.56 -1.09 4.17
C ASN A 84 -12.69 -0.41 2.79
N ASP A 85 -13.67 -0.84 2.02
CA ASP A 85 -13.94 -0.33 0.67
C ASP A 85 -15.03 0.74 0.57
N ARG A 86 -15.68 1.11 1.68
CA ARG A 86 -16.86 2.00 1.69
C ARG A 86 -16.64 3.38 1.07
N LYS A 87 -15.41 3.87 1.09
CA LYS A 87 -15.06 5.19 0.55
C LYS A 87 -14.57 5.16 -0.90
N PHE A 88 -14.35 3.96 -1.45
CA PHE A 88 -13.98 3.86 -2.86
C PHE A 88 -15.16 4.19 -3.76
N ARG A 89 -14.85 4.89 -4.83
CA ARG A 89 -15.81 5.24 -5.88
C ARG A 89 -15.10 5.35 -7.23
N VAL A 90 -15.88 5.28 -8.29
CA VAL A 90 -15.42 5.48 -9.66
C VAL A 90 -15.88 6.85 -10.14
N ASP A 91 -14.98 7.59 -10.75
CA ASP A 91 -15.31 8.77 -11.55
C ASP A 91 -15.70 8.28 -12.94
N SER A 92 -17.02 8.30 -13.23
CA SER A 92 -17.59 7.79 -14.47
C SER A 92 -17.12 8.55 -15.71
N ASP A 93 -16.85 9.85 -15.54
CA ASP A 93 -16.53 10.73 -16.68
C ASP A 93 -15.14 10.44 -17.26
N VAL A 94 -14.24 9.85 -16.46
CA VAL A 94 -12.89 9.53 -16.89
C VAL A 94 -12.59 8.02 -16.94
N CYS A 95 -13.51 7.19 -16.44
CA CYS A 95 -13.37 5.73 -16.48
C CYS A 95 -13.47 5.21 -17.92
N ILE A 96 -12.46 4.46 -18.36
CA ILE A 96 -12.40 3.84 -19.69
C ILE A 96 -12.76 2.35 -19.67
N HIS A 97 -13.35 1.86 -18.62
CA HIS A 97 -13.79 0.46 -18.47
C HIS A 97 -12.70 -0.59 -18.79
N CYS A 98 -11.44 -0.33 -18.43
CA CYS A 98 -10.30 -1.21 -18.77
C CYS A 98 -10.13 -2.42 -17.83
N GLY A 99 -10.87 -2.52 -16.74
CA GLY A 99 -10.81 -3.62 -15.76
C GLY A 99 -9.52 -3.70 -14.93
N MET A 100 -8.57 -2.76 -15.09
CA MET A 100 -7.29 -2.80 -14.38
C MET A 100 -7.47 -2.83 -12.86
N CYS A 101 -8.42 -2.08 -12.30
CA CYS A 101 -8.70 -2.04 -10.88
C CYS A 101 -9.11 -3.42 -10.31
N ALA A 102 -9.90 -4.19 -11.05
CA ALA A 102 -10.28 -5.55 -10.67
C ALA A 102 -9.08 -6.52 -10.80
N LYS A 103 -8.32 -6.40 -11.89
CA LYS A 103 -7.16 -7.25 -12.18
C LYS A 103 -6.06 -7.14 -11.11
N VAL A 104 -5.81 -5.93 -10.60
CA VAL A 104 -4.73 -5.71 -9.60
C VAL A 104 -5.20 -5.90 -8.15
N CYS A 105 -6.47 -6.18 -7.91
CA CYS A 105 -6.99 -6.38 -6.58
C CYS A 105 -6.50 -7.72 -6.00
N PRO A 106 -5.63 -7.73 -4.97
CA PRO A 106 -5.02 -8.97 -4.49
C PRO A 106 -6.01 -9.92 -3.80
N VAL A 107 -7.17 -9.39 -3.41
CA VAL A 107 -8.22 -10.15 -2.72
C VAL A 107 -9.49 -10.31 -3.57
N GLY A 108 -9.46 -9.90 -4.84
CA GLY A 108 -10.60 -10.04 -5.76
C GLY A 108 -11.88 -9.32 -5.30
N ASN A 109 -11.74 -8.20 -4.57
CA ASN A 109 -12.86 -7.47 -3.99
C ASN A 109 -13.62 -6.58 -4.99
N ILE A 110 -13.18 -6.51 -6.26
CA ILE A 110 -13.79 -5.64 -7.25
C ILE A 110 -14.43 -6.50 -8.35
N GLN A 111 -15.72 -6.37 -8.50
CA GLN A 111 -16.47 -6.93 -9.62
C GLN A 111 -16.30 -6.03 -10.83
N TYR A 112 -16.08 -6.64 -11.97
CA TYR A 112 -15.86 -5.93 -13.23
C TYR A 112 -16.59 -6.63 -14.37
N ASP A 113 -17.27 -5.81 -15.15
CA ASP A 113 -17.86 -6.13 -16.43
C ASP A 113 -17.53 -4.97 -17.39
N SER A 114 -17.22 -5.25 -18.65
CA SER A 114 -16.87 -4.25 -19.64
C SER A 114 -18.00 -3.25 -19.97
N SER A 115 -19.25 -3.63 -19.68
CA SER A 115 -20.45 -2.80 -19.90
C SER A 115 -20.81 -1.91 -18.70
N SER A 116 -20.20 -2.13 -17.54
CA SER A 116 -20.55 -1.45 -16.29
C SER A 116 -19.33 -0.85 -15.59
N LEU A 117 -19.58 0.09 -14.67
CA LEU A 117 -18.53 0.60 -13.78
C LEU A 117 -18.10 -0.47 -12.78
N PRO A 118 -16.80 -0.54 -12.43
CA PRO A 118 -16.32 -1.47 -11.41
C PRO A 118 -17.00 -1.20 -10.06
N GLN A 119 -17.37 -2.27 -9.38
CA GLN A 119 -18.08 -2.22 -8.09
C GLN A 119 -17.33 -3.02 -7.02
N TRP A 120 -17.24 -2.47 -5.81
CA TRP A 120 -16.68 -3.17 -4.65
C TRP A 120 -17.74 -4.06 -4.02
N LYS A 121 -17.33 -5.24 -3.56
CA LYS A 121 -18.25 -6.25 -2.98
C LYS A 121 -18.82 -5.86 -1.63
N HIS A 122 -18.15 -4.99 -0.89
CA HIS A 122 -18.51 -4.55 0.47
C HIS A 122 -18.67 -5.70 1.49
N ASP A 123 -17.94 -6.79 1.28
CA ASP A 123 -17.96 -8.01 2.09
C ASP A 123 -16.82 -8.09 3.11
N ALA A 124 -16.21 -6.97 3.45
CA ALA A 124 -15.08 -6.83 4.37
C ALA A 124 -13.77 -7.51 3.92
N THR A 125 -13.66 -7.95 2.67
CA THR A 125 -12.41 -8.54 2.14
C THR A 125 -11.36 -7.48 1.77
N CYS A 126 -11.75 -6.22 1.61
CA CYS A 126 -10.83 -5.14 1.21
C CYS A 126 -9.74 -4.91 2.25
N THR A 127 -8.49 -5.01 1.84
CA THR A 127 -7.31 -4.77 2.70
C THR A 127 -6.86 -3.32 2.75
N GLY A 128 -7.53 -2.40 2.04
CA GLY A 128 -7.15 -0.99 1.99
C GLY A 128 -5.81 -0.70 1.30
N CYS A 129 -5.30 -1.63 0.49
CA CYS A 129 -3.97 -1.56 -0.12
C CYS A 129 -3.81 -0.48 -1.21
N MET A 130 -4.89 0.15 -1.66
CA MET A 130 -4.91 1.19 -2.69
C MET A 130 -4.40 0.76 -4.09
N ALA A 131 -4.17 -0.53 -4.34
CA ALA A 131 -3.68 -1.00 -5.64
C ALA A 131 -4.60 -0.57 -6.80
N CYS A 132 -5.92 -0.68 -6.62
CA CYS A 132 -6.91 -0.24 -7.61
C CYS A 132 -6.79 1.24 -7.96
N TYR A 133 -6.50 2.10 -6.97
CA TYR A 133 -6.26 3.52 -7.15
C TYR A 133 -4.96 3.77 -7.92
N HIS A 134 -3.85 3.20 -7.46
CA HIS A 134 -2.52 3.47 -8.01
C HIS A 134 -2.30 2.96 -9.43
N HIS A 135 -2.97 1.87 -9.81
CA HIS A 135 -2.84 1.29 -11.16
C HIS A 135 -3.91 1.78 -12.15
N CYS A 136 -4.82 2.66 -11.73
CA CYS A 136 -5.82 3.19 -12.65
C CYS A 136 -5.18 4.16 -13.66
N PRO A 137 -5.13 3.85 -14.96
CA PRO A 137 -4.42 4.66 -15.95
C PRO A 137 -5.09 6.02 -16.19
N ARG A 138 -6.36 6.14 -15.82
CA ARG A 138 -7.14 7.38 -15.95
C ARG A 138 -7.41 8.08 -14.63
N HIS A 139 -6.83 7.58 -13.51
CA HIS A 139 -7.08 8.11 -12.17
C HIS A 139 -8.58 8.18 -11.82
N ALA A 140 -9.37 7.26 -12.40
CA ALA A 140 -10.82 7.21 -12.20
C ALA A 140 -11.23 6.62 -10.85
N ILE A 141 -10.36 5.86 -10.19
CA ILE A 141 -10.64 5.30 -8.86
C ILE A 141 -10.30 6.35 -7.80
N LEU A 142 -11.26 6.67 -6.96
CA LEU A 142 -11.12 7.68 -5.91
C LEU A 142 -11.43 7.08 -4.54
N PHE A 143 -10.81 7.62 -3.49
CA PHE A 143 -11.13 7.30 -2.10
C PHE A 143 -11.67 8.55 -1.41
N GLY A 144 -12.98 8.60 -1.24
CA GLY A 144 -13.67 9.80 -0.78
C GLY A 144 -13.43 11.01 -1.70
N SER A 145 -13.41 12.21 -1.15
CA SER A 145 -13.13 13.45 -1.88
C SER A 145 -11.63 13.81 -1.90
N ILE A 146 -10.83 13.14 -1.06
CA ILE A 146 -9.48 13.59 -0.74
C ILE A 146 -8.43 13.18 -1.77
N THR A 147 -8.67 12.13 -2.57
CA THR A 147 -7.65 11.56 -3.46
C THR A 147 -7.68 12.10 -4.89
N ARG A 148 -8.67 12.91 -5.28
CA ARG A 148 -8.81 13.42 -6.66
C ARG A 148 -7.57 14.16 -7.18
N LYS A 149 -6.85 14.87 -6.30
CA LYS A 149 -5.67 15.67 -6.65
C LYS A 149 -4.35 15.05 -6.19
N LYS A 150 -4.38 13.84 -5.65
CA LYS A 150 -3.18 13.17 -5.12
C LYS A 150 -2.50 12.32 -6.18
N GLY A 151 -1.20 12.10 -5.99
CA GLY A 151 -0.39 11.30 -6.90
C GLY A 151 -0.77 9.83 -6.93
N GLN A 152 -0.30 9.14 -7.96
CA GLN A 152 -0.33 7.69 -8.09
C GLN A 152 1.11 7.17 -8.14
N TYR A 153 1.36 6.05 -7.49
CA TYR A 153 2.64 5.36 -7.52
C TYR A 153 2.45 3.86 -7.37
N PHE A 154 3.14 3.09 -8.18
CA PHE A 154 3.38 1.67 -7.96
C PHE A 154 4.78 1.30 -8.44
N PHE A 155 5.41 0.34 -7.80
CA PHE A 155 6.77 -0.08 -8.16
C PHE A 155 6.78 -0.66 -9.58
N GLY A 156 7.72 -0.19 -10.40
CA GLY A 156 7.84 -0.58 -11.81
C GLY A 156 6.99 0.24 -12.78
N ALA A 157 6.27 1.28 -12.32
CA ALA A 157 5.64 2.24 -13.22
C ALA A 157 6.69 2.90 -14.11
N LYS A 158 6.48 2.84 -15.42
CA LYS A 158 7.25 3.68 -16.36
C LYS A 158 6.66 5.09 -16.30
N LYS A 159 7.43 6.03 -15.81
CA LYS A 159 7.13 7.47 -15.87
C LYS A 159 7.68 8.07 -17.14
#